data_8076538b4f4bc3263b8848892a2672f9
#
_entry.id   8076538b4f4bc3263b8848892a2672f9
#
_cell.length_a   1.000
_cell.length_b   1.000
_cell.length_c   1.000
_cell.angle_alpha   90.00
_cell.angle_beta   90.00
_cell.angle_gamma   90.00
#
_symmetry.space_group_name_H-M   'P 1'
#
loop_
_entity.id
_entity.type
_entity.pdbx_description
1 polymer ?
#
loop_
_entity_poly.entity_id
_entity_poly.type
_entity_poly.pdbx_seq_one_letter_code
_entity_poly.pdbx_strand_id
1 'polypeptide(L)'
;MSLDRPQVNSSEGYVASEIEAYVSNLFTQGPSGDFASDAIIEAADRKARHWTSAEGGELRAGSDGHKQAICAMFRETFNPYRPSVMAWPILNSEELRRLKSLPIWDIAVQTEGRARLNFAAYAQSVADPDMRATIMQNAWEENRHKEVLSNLVAAYGISLREEPEFRHPRDPEWAYLVTGYSESIDSFFAFGLFDLARRSGFFPMELVETFEPVMQEECRHILFFANWLAWHRANLRWYRRIHFELRVIAVWVHIAWLRIGMARMMDSPESAAHQDNNFTINGAQAVTPVAVGFLELMQLCLMENDRRFAGYDSRLSRPTTIPALARFVLGVGKFWTGLLGRRAR
;
A
#
# COMPACT_ATOMS: atom_id res chain seq x y z
N MET A 1 -19.18 -17.46 23.99
CA MET A 1 -19.53 -16.12 24.50
C MET A 1 -20.07 -15.34 23.32
N SER A 2 -21.40 -15.13 23.26
CA SER A 2 -22.07 -14.48 22.14
C SER A 2 -21.74 -13.00 22.17
N LEU A 3 -21.06 -12.51 21.13
CA LEU A 3 -20.89 -11.08 20.93
C LEU A 3 -22.21 -10.53 20.39
N ASP A 4 -22.95 -9.82 21.23
CA ASP A 4 -24.14 -9.08 20.82
C ASP A 4 -23.75 -8.12 19.67
N ARG A 5 -24.42 -8.34 18.52
CA ARG A 5 -24.31 -7.39 17.39
C ARG A 5 -25.01 -6.09 17.81
N PRO A 6 -24.35 -4.95 17.77
CA PRO A 6 -25.08 -3.68 17.85
C PRO A 6 -26.04 -3.62 16.66
N GLN A 7 -27.33 -3.42 16.94
CA GLN A 7 -28.33 -3.14 15.90
C GLN A 7 -28.01 -1.79 15.27
N VAL A 8 -27.56 -1.82 14.03
CA VAL A 8 -27.30 -0.62 13.24
C VAL A 8 -28.63 0.00 12.83
N ASN A 9 -28.97 1.12 13.44
CA ASN A 9 -30.05 1.98 12.98
C ASN A 9 -29.59 2.68 11.69
N SER A 10 -30.25 2.44 10.58
CA SER A 10 -29.83 2.71 9.19
C SER A 10 -29.91 4.18 8.73
N SER A 11 -29.90 5.16 9.62
CA SER A 11 -30.07 6.57 9.23
C SER A 11 -29.11 7.61 9.82
N GLU A 12 -28.22 7.26 10.72
CA GLU A 12 -27.22 8.19 11.23
C GLU A 12 -25.81 7.62 11.06
N GLY A 13 -24.95 8.33 10.30
CA GLY A 13 -23.55 7.95 10.15
C GLY A 13 -22.87 7.99 11.51
N TYR A 14 -22.14 6.92 11.85
CA TYR A 14 -21.29 6.88 13.05
C TYR A 14 -20.33 8.08 13.04
N VAL A 15 -20.21 8.73 14.18
CA VAL A 15 -19.23 9.82 14.38
C VAL A 15 -17.83 9.20 14.30
N ALA A 16 -16.87 9.89 13.70
CA ALA A 16 -15.50 9.39 13.50
C ALA A 16 -14.87 8.84 14.78
N SER A 17 -15.16 9.44 15.92
CA SER A 17 -14.69 8.98 17.23
C SER A 17 -15.18 7.58 17.63
N GLU A 18 -16.37 7.18 17.22
CA GLU A 18 -16.91 5.84 17.49
C GLU A 18 -16.30 4.78 16.59
N ILE A 19 -16.02 5.13 15.34
CA ILE A 19 -15.31 4.26 14.39
C ILE A 19 -13.86 4.10 14.83
N GLU A 20 -13.20 5.17 15.24
CA GLU A 20 -11.84 5.12 15.77
C GLU A 20 -11.76 4.31 17.06
N ALA A 21 -12.71 4.46 17.98
CA ALA A 21 -12.77 3.65 19.18
C ALA A 21 -13.03 2.17 18.87
N TYR A 22 -13.92 1.87 17.91
CA TYR A 22 -14.17 0.50 17.46
C TYR A 22 -12.95 -0.11 16.79
N VAL A 23 -12.34 0.61 15.88
CA VAL A 23 -11.12 0.22 15.16
C VAL A 23 -9.94 0.11 16.13
N SER A 24 -9.77 1.04 17.06
CA SER A 24 -8.74 0.98 18.11
C SER A 24 -8.92 -0.26 18.99
N ASN A 25 -10.15 -0.62 19.36
CA ASN A 25 -10.43 -1.84 20.11
C ASN A 25 -10.14 -3.11 19.31
N LEU A 26 -10.37 -3.10 17.99
CA LEU A 26 -9.98 -4.20 17.11
C LEU A 26 -8.45 -4.32 16.99
N PHE A 27 -7.76 -3.20 16.97
CA PHE A 27 -6.29 -3.16 16.83
C PHE A 27 -5.55 -3.45 18.14
N THR A 28 -6.14 -3.17 19.30
CA THR A 28 -5.60 -3.60 20.61
C THR A 28 -5.65 -5.11 20.79
N GLN A 29 -6.50 -5.81 20.04
CA GLN A 29 -6.60 -7.28 19.99
C GLN A 29 -5.76 -7.90 18.86
N GLY A 30 -4.90 -7.14 18.19
CA GLY A 30 -3.96 -7.63 17.20
C GLY A 30 -3.12 -8.80 17.76
N PRO A 31 -2.38 -9.54 16.93
CA PRO A 31 -1.58 -10.67 17.39
C PRO A 31 -0.66 -10.22 18.51
N SER A 32 -1.16 -10.34 19.74
CA SER A 32 -0.49 -9.97 20.98
C SER A 32 0.58 -11.03 21.26
N GLY A 33 1.74 -10.85 20.63
CA GLY A 33 2.95 -11.55 21.06
C GLY A 33 3.66 -10.71 22.12
N ASP A 34 4.21 -11.35 23.13
CA ASP A 34 5.31 -10.81 23.92
C ASP A 34 6.38 -10.25 22.98
N PHE A 35 7.24 -9.34 23.49
CA PHE A 35 8.32 -8.73 22.69
C PHE A 35 9.03 -9.79 21.86
N ALA A 36 8.78 -9.79 20.54
CA ALA A 36 9.48 -10.70 19.67
C ALA A 36 10.97 -10.36 19.71
N SER A 37 11.82 -11.37 19.93
CA SER A 37 13.27 -11.18 19.87
C SER A 37 13.69 -10.81 18.45
N ASP A 38 14.81 -10.13 18.31
CA ASP A 38 15.39 -9.78 16.99
C ASP A 38 15.50 -11.00 16.07
N ALA A 39 15.85 -12.16 16.61
CA ALA A 39 15.93 -13.41 15.87
C ALA A 39 14.56 -13.84 15.29
N ILE A 40 13.46 -13.60 16.00
CA ILE A 40 12.10 -13.87 15.52
C ILE A 40 11.73 -12.89 14.41
N ILE A 41 12.06 -11.61 14.58
CA ILE A 41 11.80 -10.56 13.57
C ILE A 41 12.58 -10.85 12.28
N GLU A 42 13.87 -11.19 12.39
CA GLU A 42 14.68 -11.58 11.24
C GLU A 42 14.18 -12.85 10.53
N ALA A 43 13.75 -13.85 11.29
CA ALA A 43 13.17 -15.06 10.72
C ALA A 43 11.85 -14.77 10.00
N ALA A 44 11.01 -13.88 10.56
CA ALA A 44 9.77 -13.43 9.97
C ALA A 44 10.02 -12.59 8.70
N ASP A 45 11.03 -11.71 8.70
CA ASP A 45 11.42 -10.94 7.51
C ASP A 45 11.85 -11.85 6.35
N ARG A 46 12.69 -12.86 6.64
CA ARG A 46 13.07 -13.86 5.62
C ARG A 46 11.84 -14.60 5.06
N LYS A 47 10.90 -15.00 5.94
CA LYS A 47 9.68 -15.69 5.56
C LYS A 47 8.74 -14.77 4.76
N ALA A 48 8.66 -13.49 5.12
CA ALA A 48 7.87 -12.49 4.41
C ALA A 48 8.32 -12.27 2.96
N ARG A 49 9.58 -12.58 2.64
CA ARG A 49 10.14 -12.45 1.28
C ARG A 49 10.00 -13.71 0.43
N HIS A 50 9.75 -14.84 1.05
CA HIS A 50 9.70 -16.15 0.37
C HIS A 50 8.56 -17.00 0.95
N TRP A 51 7.55 -17.21 0.13
CA TRP A 51 6.43 -18.04 0.54
C TRP A 51 5.94 -18.90 -0.62
N THR A 52 5.73 -20.18 -0.33
CA THR A 52 5.15 -21.15 -1.25
C THR A 52 4.11 -21.97 -0.50
N SER A 53 2.93 -22.16 -1.09
CA SER A 53 1.89 -23.00 -0.50
C SER A 53 2.39 -24.42 -0.29
N ALA A 54 2.12 -24.98 0.88
CA ALA A 54 2.39 -26.38 1.16
C ALA A 54 1.51 -27.33 0.33
N GLU A 55 0.39 -26.82 -0.19
CA GLU A 55 -0.50 -27.60 -1.03
C GLU A 55 0.07 -27.75 -2.45
N GLY A 56 0.13 -28.99 -2.92
CA GLY A 56 0.54 -29.31 -4.30
C GLY A 56 -0.61 -29.06 -5.29
N GLY A 57 -0.27 -29.02 -6.58
CA GLY A 57 -1.22 -28.91 -7.67
C GLY A 57 -1.56 -27.47 -8.08
N GLU A 58 -2.55 -27.32 -8.95
CA GLU A 58 -2.97 -26.03 -9.51
C GLU A 58 -3.79 -25.23 -8.49
N LEU A 59 -3.45 -23.96 -8.28
CA LEU A 59 -4.28 -23.01 -7.53
C LEU A 59 -5.26 -22.32 -8.48
N ARG A 60 -6.36 -23.00 -8.78
CA ARG A 60 -7.38 -22.44 -9.67
C ARG A 60 -8.07 -21.25 -9.02
N ALA A 61 -8.02 -20.09 -9.67
CA ALA A 61 -8.68 -18.89 -9.19
C ALA A 61 -10.16 -19.15 -8.84
N GLY A 62 -10.59 -18.72 -7.65
CA GLY A 62 -11.95 -18.93 -7.15
C GLY A 62 -12.18 -20.24 -6.39
N SER A 63 -11.24 -21.18 -6.41
CA SER A 63 -11.33 -22.42 -5.61
C SER A 63 -11.09 -22.17 -4.13
N ASP A 64 -11.51 -23.13 -3.29
CA ASP A 64 -11.21 -23.12 -1.86
C ASP A 64 -9.69 -23.22 -1.61
N GLY A 65 -8.96 -24.01 -2.40
CA GLY A 65 -7.50 -24.09 -2.33
C GLY A 65 -6.83 -22.75 -2.63
N HIS A 66 -7.32 -21.99 -3.64
CA HIS A 66 -6.84 -20.64 -3.91
C HIS A 66 -7.10 -19.69 -2.72
N LYS A 67 -8.32 -19.71 -2.15
CA LYS A 67 -8.66 -18.92 -0.97
C LYS A 67 -7.76 -19.27 0.22
N GLN A 68 -7.59 -20.55 0.50
CA GLN A 68 -6.73 -21.02 1.59
C GLN A 68 -5.28 -20.58 1.39
N ALA A 69 -4.75 -20.70 0.16
CA ALA A 69 -3.40 -20.28 -0.14
C ALA A 69 -3.17 -18.78 0.08
N ILE A 70 -4.07 -17.90 -0.38
CA ILE A 70 -3.90 -16.45 -0.19
C ILE A 70 -4.04 -16.03 1.28
N CYS A 71 -4.96 -16.65 2.02
CA CYS A 71 -5.11 -16.38 3.45
C CYS A 71 -3.91 -16.95 4.25
N ALA A 72 -3.40 -18.13 3.89
CA ALA A 72 -2.22 -18.71 4.50
C ALA A 72 -0.97 -17.87 4.20
N MET A 73 -0.77 -17.47 2.95
CA MET A 73 0.30 -16.55 2.55
C MET A 73 0.32 -15.32 3.45
N PHE A 74 -0.81 -14.67 3.61
CA PHE A 74 -0.91 -13.43 4.37
C PHE A 74 -0.58 -13.64 5.87
N ARG A 75 -1.12 -14.68 6.49
CA ARG A 75 -0.88 -14.99 7.91
C ARG A 75 0.53 -15.49 8.18
N GLU A 76 1.04 -16.38 7.33
CA GLU A 76 2.33 -17.04 7.55
C GLU A 76 3.53 -16.15 7.25
N THR A 77 3.33 -15.08 6.48
CA THR A 77 4.37 -14.09 6.17
C THR A 77 4.27 -12.84 7.05
N PHE A 78 3.47 -12.89 8.11
CA PHE A 78 3.36 -11.81 9.09
C PHE A 78 4.71 -11.57 9.80
N ASN A 79 5.12 -10.30 9.89
CA ASN A 79 6.30 -9.88 10.64
C ASN A 79 5.86 -9.21 11.96
N PRO A 80 6.29 -9.72 13.13
CA PRO A 80 5.85 -9.22 14.43
C PRO A 80 6.61 -7.99 14.93
N TYR A 81 7.28 -7.20 14.07
CA TYR A 81 7.95 -5.98 14.50
C TYR A 81 6.98 -4.97 15.13
N ARG A 82 7.49 -4.12 16.00
CA ARG A 82 6.70 -3.12 16.71
C ARG A 82 7.21 -1.71 16.41
N PRO A 83 6.35 -0.79 15.95
CA PRO A 83 6.73 0.59 15.69
C PRO A 83 7.31 1.32 16.91
N SER A 84 6.81 1.01 18.12
CA SER A 84 7.20 1.66 19.37
C SER A 84 8.66 1.42 19.79
N VAL A 85 9.30 0.36 19.28
CA VAL A 85 10.71 0.02 19.59
C VAL A 85 11.65 0.22 18.41
N MET A 86 11.16 0.73 17.29
CA MET A 86 12.01 1.05 16.14
C MET A 86 12.98 2.18 16.49
N ALA A 87 14.26 1.92 16.33
CA ALA A 87 15.29 2.91 16.57
C ALA A 87 15.46 3.82 15.34
N TRP A 88 15.18 5.10 15.51
CA TRP A 88 15.40 6.10 14.47
C TRP A 88 16.86 6.58 14.51
N PRO A 89 17.60 6.56 13.39
CA PRO A 89 19.00 6.98 13.37
C PRO A 89 19.14 8.47 13.65
N ILE A 90 20.29 8.84 14.23
CA ILE A 90 20.64 10.25 14.43
C ILE A 90 21.05 10.83 13.09
N LEU A 91 20.32 11.82 12.61
CA LEU A 91 20.58 12.52 11.35
C LEU A 91 21.46 13.74 11.59
N ASN A 92 22.38 14.01 10.67
CA ASN A 92 23.07 15.29 10.66
C ASN A 92 22.14 16.44 10.20
N SER A 93 22.59 17.68 10.32
CA SER A 93 21.73 18.84 10.03
C SER A 93 21.22 18.88 8.58
N GLU A 94 22.03 18.43 7.62
CA GLU A 94 21.68 18.41 6.21
C GLU A 94 20.67 17.29 5.90
N GLU A 95 20.88 16.09 6.42
CA GLU A 95 19.97 14.95 6.29
C GLU A 95 18.60 15.27 6.91
N LEU A 96 18.61 15.87 8.11
CA LEU A 96 17.39 16.30 8.78
C LEU A 96 16.65 17.37 7.98
N ARG A 97 17.38 18.34 7.41
CA ARG A 97 16.78 19.37 6.55
C ARG A 97 16.14 18.75 5.31
N ARG A 98 16.81 17.79 4.65
CA ARG A 98 16.26 17.05 3.51
C ARG A 98 15.00 16.29 3.90
N LEU A 99 15.04 15.55 5.00
CA LEU A 99 13.90 14.78 5.48
C LEU A 99 12.69 15.68 5.74
N LYS A 100 12.89 16.80 6.43
CA LYS A 100 11.82 17.79 6.73
C LYS A 100 11.29 18.49 5.49
N SER A 101 12.09 18.62 4.44
CA SER A 101 11.67 19.27 3.20
C SER A 101 10.84 18.39 2.28
N LEU A 102 10.69 17.10 2.58
CA LEU A 102 9.84 16.22 1.80
C LEU A 102 8.36 16.59 1.99
N PRO A 103 7.62 16.93 0.93
CA PRO A 103 6.22 17.36 1.03
C PRO A 103 5.25 16.17 1.07
N ILE A 104 5.59 15.12 1.81
CA ILE A 104 4.88 13.83 1.76
C ILE A 104 4.26 13.40 3.09
N TRP A 105 4.68 13.99 4.21
CA TRP A 105 4.41 13.42 5.54
C TRP A 105 2.93 13.42 5.92
N ASP A 106 2.25 14.57 5.69
CA ASP A 106 0.80 14.64 5.95
C ASP A 106 0.03 13.60 5.15
N ILE A 107 0.39 13.48 3.87
CA ILE A 107 -0.27 12.56 2.94
C ILE A 107 -0.03 11.13 3.35
N ALA A 108 1.23 10.76 3.64
CA ALA A 108 1.59 9.40 4.00
C ALA A 108 0.81 8.97 5.25
N VAL A 109 0.86 9.75 6.34
CA VAL A 109 0.15 9.41 7.58
C VAL A 109 -1.37 9.35 7.39
N GLN A 110 -1.96 10.29 6.63
CA GLN A 110 -3.40 10.32 6.38
C GLN A 110 -3.85 9.18 5.45
N THR A 111 -3.03 8.77 4.50
CA THR A 111 -3.35 7.66 3.58
C THR A 111 -3.45 6.35 4.35
N GLU A 112 -2.46 6.03 5.19
CA GLU A 112 -2.49 4.85 6.04
C GLU A 112 -3.67 4.91 7.03
N GLY A 113 -3.89 6.09 7.63
CA GLY A 113 -5.02 6.33 8.52
C GLY A 113 -6.37 6.05 7.86
N ARG A 114 -6.52 6.35 6.57
CA ARG A 114 -7.74 6.10 5.79
C ARG A 114 -7.82 4.65 5.30
N ALA A 115 -6.72 4.08 4.84
CA ALA A 115 -6.64 2.71 4.35
C ALA A 115 -7.11 1.71 5.41
N ARG A 116 -6.58 1.79 6.63
CA ARG A 116 -6.99 0.94 7.75
C ARG A 116 -8.50 0.94 7.98
N LEU A 117 -9.14 2.11 7.89
CA LEU A 117 -10.58 2.27 8.15
C LEU A 117 -11.43 1.71 6.99
N ASN A 118 -11.00 1.93 5.75
CA ASN A 118 -11.66 1.38 4.57
C ASN A 118 -11.60 -0.15 4.55
N PHE A 119 -10.46 -0.73 4.89
CA PHE A 119 -10.28 -2.18 4.95
C PHE A 119 -11.09 -2.78 6.10
N ALA A 120 -11.08 -2.18 7.28
CA ALA A 120 -11.89 -2.63 8.41
C ALA A 120 -13.40 -2.57 8.09
N ALA A 121 -13.86 -1.48 7.45
CA ALA A 121 -15.24 -1.34 7.03
C ALA A 121 -15.66 -2.43 6.01
N TYR A 122 -14.80 -2.72 5.05
CA TYR A 122 -15.07 -3.79 4.08
C TYR A 122 -15.04 -5.16 4.73
N ALA A 123 -14.08 -5.45 5.59
CA ALA A 123 -13.98 -6.72 6.31
C ALA A 123 -15.30 -7.08 7.05
N GLN A 124 -15.96 -6.08 7.65
CA GLN A 124 -17.25 -6.29 8.34
C GLN A 124 -18.34 -6.77 7.39
N SER A 125 -18.30 -6.43 6.11
CA SER A 125 -19.27 -6.83 5.10
C SER A 125 -19.00 -8.21 4.50
N VAL A 126 -17.79 -8.76 4.71
CA VAL A 126 -17.37 -10.05 4.13
C VAL A 126 -17.94 -11.21 4.90
N ALA A 127 -18.68 -12.09 4.22
CA ALA A 127 -19.34 -13.25 4.85
C ALA A 127 -18.35 -14.37 5.20
N ASP A 128 -17.35 -14.63 4.33
CA ASP A 128 -16.35 -15.67 4.54
C ASP A 128 -15.44 -15.32 5.71
N PRO A 129 -15.32 -16.18 6.74
CA PRO A 129 -14.60 -15.84 7.96
C PRO A 129 -13.08 -15.74 7.74
N ASP A 130 -12.49 -16.54 6.86
CA ASP A 130 -11.05 -16.53 6.60
C ASP A 130 -10.65 -15.25 5.84
N MET A 131 -11.44 -14.91 4.81
CA MET A 131 -11.25 -13.66 4.07
C MET A 131 -11.44 -12.43 4.96
N ARG A 132 -12.50 -12.46 5.81
CA ARG A 132 -12.76 -11.37 6.78
C ARG A 132 -11.58 -11.19 7.71
N ALA A 133 -11.06 -12.26 8.30
CA ALA A 133 -9.94 -12.23 9.22
C ALA A 133 -8.67 -11.72 8.53
N THR A 134 -8.42 -12.12 7.29
CA THR A 134 -7.25 -11.68 6.51
C THR A 134 -7.33 -10.20 6.13
N ILE A 135 -8.50 -9.72 5.69
CA ILE A 135 -8.69 -8.28 5.38
C ILE A 135 -8.60 -7.45 6.66
N MET A 136 -9.08 -7.96 7.79
CA MET A 136 -8.94 -7.28 9.07
C MET A 136 -7.48 -7.23 9.54
N GLN A 137 -6.71 -8.28 9.31
CA GLN A 137 -5.26 -8.26 9.56
C GLN A 137 -4.57 -7.23 8.67
N ASN A 138 -4.96 -7.10 7.39
CA ASN A 138 -4.44 -6.04 6.52
C ASN A 138 -4.75 -4.66 7.12
N ALA A 139 -6.00 -4.40 7.51
CA ALA A 139 -6.36 -3.15 8.19
C ALA A 139 -5.51 -2.87 9.46
N TRP A 140 -5.16 -3.91 10.20
CA TRP A 140 -4.29 -3.79 11.37
C TRP A 140 -2.85 -3.44 10.97
N GLU A 141 -2.33 -4.00 9.90
CA GLU A 141 -1.00 -3.66 9.37
C GLU A 141 -0.94 -2.22 8.86
N GLU A 142 -2.00 -1.70 8.18
CA GLU A 142 -2.11 -0.29 7.81
C GLU A 142 -2.10 0.65 9.04
N ASN A 143 -2.76 0.24 10.13
CA ASN A 143 -2.64 1.00 11.38
C ASN A 143 -1.21 1.04 11.90
N ARG A 144 -0.48 -0.08 11.79
CA ARG A 144 0.93 -0.17 12.16
C ARG A 144 1.81 0.71 11.28
N HIS A 145 1.56 0.78 9.97
CA HIS A 145 2.24 1.70 9.06
C HIS A 145 2.03 3.15 9.48
N LYS A 146 0.79 3.52 9.83
CA LYS A 146 0.50 4.83 10.39
C LYS A 146 1.31 5.12 11.66
N GLU A 147 1.45 4.14 12.57
CA GLU A 147 2.26 4.29 13.78
C GLU A 147 3.75 4.48 13.45
N VAL A 148 4.31 3.72 12.50
CA VAL A 148 5.69 3.89 12.04
C VAL A 148 5.92 5.31 11.55
N LEU A 149 5.06 5.80 10.65
CA LEU A 149 5.16 7.15 10.11
C LEU A 149 4.97 8.22 11.18
N SER A 150 4.01 8.05 12.09
CA SER A 150 3.76 8.97 13.20
C SER A 150 4.96 9.05 14.14
N ASN A 151 5.59 7.92 14.44
CA ASN A 151 6.79 7.87 15.27
C ASN A 151 7.98 8.55 14.60
N LEU A 152 8.14 8.35 13.29
CA LEU A 152 9.18 9.05 12.52
C LEU A 152 8.99 10.57 12.56
N VAL A 153 7.80 11.08 12.24
CA VAL A 153 7.55 12.53 12.21
C VAL A 153 7.73 13.15 13.59
N ALA A 154 7.34 12.42 14.65
CA ALA A 154 7.57 12.84 16.04
C ALA A 154 9.07 12.86 16.38
N ALA A 155 9.82 11.78 16.04
CA ALA A 155 11.25 11.66 16.33
C ALA A 155 12.09 12.79 15.70
N TYR A 156 11.72 13.21 14.49
CA TYR A 156 12.45 14.28 13.79
C TYR A 156 11.80 15.67 13.89
N GLY A 157 10.75 15.82 14.70
CA GLY A 157 10.08 17.11 14.90
C GLY A 157 9.51 17.68 13.59
N ILE A 158 8.83 16.82 12.80
CA ILE A 158 8.08 17.20 11.60
C ILE A 158 6.65 17.54 12.05
N SER A 159 6.17 18.72 11.71
CA SER A 159 4.81 19.13 12.03
C SER A 159 3.86 18.62 10.96
N LEU A 160 2.80 17.94 11.39
CA LEU A 160 1.70 17.52 10.53
C LEU A 160 0.51 18.46 10.65
N ARG A 161 -0.31 18.52 9.63
CA ARG A 161 -1.63 19.13 9.69
C ARG A 161 -2.57 18.22 10.48
N GLU A 162 -3.64 18.82 11.01
CA GLU A 162 -4.72 18.07 11.64
C GLU A 162 -5.35 17.10 10.62
N GLU A 163 -5.52 15.85 11.04
CA GLU A 163 -6.16 14.86 10.18
C GLU A 163 -7.64 15.24 9.95
N PRO A 164 -8.13 15.12 8.71
CA PRO A 164 -9.54 15.34 8.45
C PRO A 164 -10.37 14.25 9.13
N GLU A 165 -11.57 14.63 9.58
CA GLU A 165 -12.52 13.69 10.15
C GLU A 165 -12.83 12.56 9.15
N PHE A 166 -12.63 11.32 9.56
CA PHE A 166 -12.96 10.16 8.74
C PHE A 166 -14.46 9.82 8.90
N ARG A 167 -15.12 9.62 7.77
CA ARG A 167 -16.51 9.13 7.72
C ARG A 167 -16.55 7.70 7.24
N HIS A 168 -17.37 6.87 7.89
CA HIS A 168 -17.60 5.51 7.43
C HIS A 168 -18.05 5.50 5.96
N PRO A 169 -17.39 4.69 5.09
CA PRO A 169 -17.76 4.67 3.68
C PRO A 169 -19.19 4.11 3.52
N ARG A 170 -20.04 4.84 2.77
CA ARG A 170 -21.40 4.38 2.43
C ARG A 170 -21.40 3.08 1.65
N ASP A 171 -20.34 2.84 0.91
CA ASP A 171 -20.11 1.66 0.11
C ASP A 171 -18.72 1.09 0.43
N PRO A 172 -18.64 0.15 1.38
CA PRO A 172 -17.37 -0.44 1.82
C PRO A 172 -16.61 -1.16 0.70
N GLU A 173 -17.29 -1.84 -0.22
CA GLU A 173 -16.63 -2.51 -1.35
C GLU A 173 -16.00 -1.50 -2.33
N TRP A 174 -16.69 -0.39 -2.60
CA TRP A 174 -16.12 0.71 -3.38
C TRP A 174 -14.87 1.27 -2.72
N ALA A 175 -14.95 1.57 -1.42
CA ALA A 175 -13.82 2.10 -0.67
C ALA A 175 -12.63 1.13 -0.68
N TYR A 176 -12.87 -0.17 -0.49
CA TYR A 176 -11.87 -1.22 -0.56
C TYR A 176 -11.19 -1.30 -1.94
N LEU A 177 -11.98 -1.24 -3.01
CA LEU A 177 -11.46 -1.25 -4.38
C LEU A 177 -10.61 -0.01 -4.67
N VAL A 178 -11.10 1.18 -4.30
CA VAL A 178 -10.35 2.44 -4.49
C VAL A 178 -9.04 2.40 -3.73
N THR A 179 -9.05 1.97 -2.46
CA THR A 179 -7.84 1.88 -1.63
C THR A 179 -6.88 0.84 -2.20
N GLY A 180 -7.29 -0.40 -2.45
CA GLY A 180 -6.41 -1.45 -2.94
C GLY A 180 -5.79 -1.17 -4.32
N TYR A 181 -6.52 -0.53 -5.23
CA TYR A 181 -5.93 -0.08 -6.50
C TYR A 181 -5.00 1.12 -6.32
N SER A 182 -5.31 2.06 -5.41
CA SER A 182 -4.41 3.17 -5.10
C SER A 182 -3.11 2.68 -4.51
N GLU A 183 -3.16 1.79 -3.52
CA GLU A 183 -1.98 1.14 -2.94
C GLU A 183 -1.17 0.38 -3.99
N SER A 184 -1.84 -0.35 -4.89
CA SER A 184 -1.13 -1.05 -5.99
C SER A 184 -0.34 -0.08 -6.89
N ILE A 185 -0.83 1.16 -7.09
CA ILE A 185 -0.11 2.20 -7.82
C ILE A 185 1.02 2.76 -6.96
N ASP A 186 0.70 3.16 -5.73
CA ASP A 186 1.63 3.88 -4.85
C ASP A 186 2.80 2.98 -4.43
N SER A 187 2.54 1.71 -4.08
CA SER A 187 3.58 0.74 -3.74
C SER A 187 4.48 0.40 -4.92
N PHE A 188 3.93 0.28 -6.15
CA PHE A 188 4.75 0.09 -7.34
C PHE A 188 5.80 1.19 -7.51
N PHE A 189 5.42 2.44 -7.30
CA PHE A 189 6.35 3.56 -7.35
C PHE A 189 7.24 3.63 -6.11
N ALA A 190 6.69 3.38 -4.93
CA ALA A 190 7.45 3.36 -3.68
C ALA A 190 8.61 2.36 -3.74
N PHE A 191 8.42 1.17 -4.33
CA PHE A 191 9.49 0.19 -4.49
C PHE A 191 10.68 0.75 -5.28
N GLY A 192 10.43 1.43 -6.40
CA GLY A 192 11.48 2.07 -7.19
C GLY A 192 12.14 3.25 -6.47
N LEU A 193 11.36 4.06 -5.76
CA LEU A 193 11.86 5.20 -4.98
C LEU A 193 12.72 4.74 -3.79
N PHE A 194 12.36 3.65 -3.14
CA PHE A 194 13.16 3.05 -2.07
C PHE A 194 14.50 2.53 -2.58
N ASP A 195 14.52 1.85 -3.72
CA ASP A 195 15.77 1.42 -4.34
C ASP A 195 16.63 2.62 -4.76
N LEU A 196 16.00 3.65 -5.30
CA LEU A 196 16.67 4.89 -5.63
C LEU A 196 17.27 5.61 -4.40
N ALA A 197 16.50 5.71 -3.31
CA ALA A 197 16.97 6.27 -2.05
C ALA A 197 18.17 5.50 -1.50
N ARG A 198 18.12 4.17 -1.56
CA ARG A 198 19.20 3.28 -1.15
C ARG A 198 20.48 3.50 -1.97
N ARG A 199 20.37 3.62 -3.31
CA ARG A 199 21.52 3.76 -4.20
C ARG A 199 22.10 5.16 -4.23
N SER A 200 21.28 6.17 -4.05
CA SER A 200 21.69 7.57 -4.14
C SER A 200 22.53 8.05 -2.95
N GLY A 201 22.44 7.36 -1.80
CA GLY A 201 23.02 7.84 -0.55
C GLY A 201 22.44 9.19 -0.09
N PHE A 202 21.26 9.56 -0.60
CA PHE A 202 20.59 10.82 -0.25
C PHE A 202 20.13 10.85 1.21
N PHE A 203 19.76 9.69 1.72
CA PHE A 203 19.49 9.44 3.12
C PHE A 203 20.44 8.37 3.67
N PRO A 204 20.76 8.38 4.98
CA PRO A 204 21.49 7.29 5.61
C PRO A 204 20.83 5.95 5.35
N MET A 205 21.63 4.92 5.12
CA MET A 205 21.14 3.56 4.84
C MET A 205 20.26 3.06 5.97
N GLU A 206 20.65 3.34 7.22
CA GLU A 206 19.91 2.96 8.42
C GLU A 206 18.48 3.51 8.42
N LEU A 207 18.28 4.75 7.94
CA LEU A 207 16.95 5.33 7.82
C LEU A 207 16.12 4.62 6.76
N VAL A 208 16.71 4.32 5.61
CA VAL A 208 16.03 3.62 4.50
C VAL A 208 15.66 2.20 4.94
N GLU A 209 16.57 1.49 5.57
CA GLU A 209 16.36 0.10 6.00
C GLU A 209 15.31 -0.03 7.10
N THR A 210 15.13 1.00 7.94
CA THR A 210 14.07 1.02 8.96
C THR A 210 12.66 0.88 8.34
N PHE A 211 12.48 1.32 7.10
CA PHE A 211 11.20 1.18 6.38
C PHE A 211 11.06 -0.11 5.57
N GLU A 212 12.10 -0.92 5.45
CA GLU A 212 12.03 -2.13 4.62
C GLU A 212 10.95 -3.12 5.07
N PRO A 213 10.65 -3.32 6.37
CA PRO A 213 9.52 -4.14 6.80
C PRO A 213 8.17 -3.64 6.28
N VAL A 214 7.95 -2.32 6.29
CA VAL A 214 6.74 -1.70 5.74
C VAL A 214 6.65 -1.99 4.24
N MET A 215 7.72 -1.76 3.48
CA MET A 215 7.74 -2.05 2.04
C MET A 215 7.48 -3.53 1.71
N GLN A 216 7.89 -4.44 2.58
CA GLN A 216 7.62 -5.86 2.41
C GLN A 216 6.15 -6.19 2.72
N GLU A 217 5.54 -5.51 3.67
CA GLU A 217 4.11 -5.63 3.96
C GLU A 217 3.27 -5.09 2.81
N GLU A 218 3.61 -3.92 2.26
CA GLU A 218 2.98 -3.38 1.06
C GLU A 218 2.98 -4.38 -0.11
N CYS A 219 4.10 -5.08 -0.32
CA CYS A 219 4.18 -6.15 -1.32
C CYS A 219 3.15 -7.26 -1.06
N ARG A 220 2.94 -7.66 0.20
CA ARG A 220 1.96 -8.67 0.61
C ARG A 220 0.52 -8.17 0.44
N HIS A 221 0.25 -6.90 0.80
CA HIS A 221 -1.05 -6.27 0.66
C HIS A 221 -1.53 -6.28 -0.79
N ILE A 222 -0.71 -5.80 -1.71
CA ILE A 222 -1.08 -5.76 -3.12
C ILE A 222 -1.11 -7.15 -3.77
N LEU A 223 -0.30 -8.11 -3.30
CA LEU A 223 -0.39 -9.50 -3.74
C LEU A 223 -1.70 -10.15 -3.27
N PHE A 224 -2.07 -9.93 -2.01
CA PHE A 224 -3.35 -10.41 -1.47
C PHE A 224 -4.52 -9.78 -2.23
N PHE A 225 -4.51 -8.46 -2.43
CA PHE A 225 -5.55 -7.76 -3.17
C PHE A 225 -5.72 -8.29 -4.60
N ALA A 226 -4.65 -8.53 -5.34
CA ALA A 226 -4.70 -9.10 -6.69
C ALA A 226 -5.35 -10.49 -6.71
N ASN A 227 -5.04 -11.33 -5.73
CA ASN A 227 -5.60 -12.67 -5.62
C ASN A 227 -7.03 -12.66 -5.07
N TRP A 228 -7.35 -11.76 -4.13
CA TRP A 228 -8.72 -11.52 -3.69
C TRP A 228 -9.61 -11.11 -4.87
N LEU A 229 -9.16 -10.18 -5.73
CA LEU A 229 -9.87 -9.81 -6.95
C LEU A 229 -10.16 -11.02 -7.84
N ALA A 230 -9.16 -11.87 -8.07
CA ALA A 230 -9.31 -13.07 -8.89
C ALA A 230 -10.32 -14.05 -8.26
N TRP A 231 -10.22 -14.27 -6.94
CA TRP A 231 -11.12 -15.13 -6.19
C TRP A 231 -12.55 -14.57 -6.17
N HIS A 232 -12.71 -13.29 -5.88
CA HIS A 232 -14.01 -12.62 -5.82
C HIS A 232 -14.73 -12.70 -7.17
N ARG A 233 -14.05 -12.32 -8.25
CA ARG A 233 -14.59 -12.40 -9.62
C ARG A 233 -15.07 -13.81 -10.00
N ALA A 234 -14.31 -14.83 -9.64
CA ALA A 234 -14.63 -16.22 -9.98
C ALA A 234 -15.85 -16.73 -9.22
N ASN A 235 -16.12 -16.20 -8.01
CA ASN A 235 -17.26 -16.60 -7.15
C ASN A 235 -18.52 -15.77 -7.38
N LEU A 236 -18.46 -14.73 -8.23
CA LEU A 236 -19.63 -13.96 -8.61
C LEU A 236 -20.47 -14.70 -9.67
N ARG A 237 -21.80 -14.64 -9.54
CA ARG A 237 -22.71 -15.04 -10.62
C ARG A 237 -22.44 -14.16 -11.85
N TRP A 238 -22.62 -14.70 -13.06
CA TRP A 238 -22.23 -14.02 -14.31
C TRP A 238 -22.74 -12.58 -14.43
N TYR A 239 -24.01 -12.28 -14.06
CA TYR A 239 -24.58 -10.94 -14.12
C TYR A 239 -23.98 -9.99 -13.06
N ARG A 240 -23.66 -10.49 -11.86
CA ARG A 240 -22.96 -9.72 -10.82
C ARG A 240 -21.52 -9.46 -11.22
N ARG A 241 -20.89 -10.38 -11.93
CA ARG A 241 -19.55 -10.21 -12.45
C ARG A 241 -19.49 -9.05 -13.46
N ILE A 242 -20.48 -8.95 -14.39
CA ILE A 242 -20.54 -7.80 -15.31
C ILE A 242 -20.65 -6.49 -14.54
N HIS A 243 -21.53 -6.42 -13.55
CA HIS A 243 -21.67 -5.24 -12.70
C HIS A 243 -20.38 -4.90 -11.96
N PHE A 244 -19.70 -5.90 -11.43
CA PHE A 244 -18.41 -5.74 -10.73
C PHE A 244 -17.32 -5.21 -11.68
N GLU A 245 -17.23 -5.70 -12.93
CA GLU A 245 -16.25 -5.19 -13.89
C GLU A 245 -16.53 -3.73 -14.28
N LEU A 246 -17.79 -3.35 -14.45
CA LEU A 246 -18.16 -1.94 -14.67
C LEU A 246 -17.79 -1.07 -13.47
N ARG A 247 -17.96 -1.60 -12.27
CA ARG A 247 -17.55 -0.94 -11.03
C ARG A 247 -16.02 -0.78 -10.95
N VAL A 248 -15.26 -1.80 -11.31
CA VAL A 248 -13.80 -1.71 -11.40
C VAL A 248 -13.36 -0.65 -12.40
N ILE A 249 -13.99 -0.57 -13.57
CA ILE A 249 -13.73 0.49 -14.55
C ILE A 249 -14.03 1.87 -13.95
N ALA A 250 -15.16 2.02 -13.26
CA ALA A 250 -15.52 3.28 -12.60
C ALA A 250 -14.52 3.67 -11.50
N VAL A 251 -13.99 2.71 -10.74
CA VAL A 251 -12.91 2.92 -9.76
C VAL A 251 -11.65 3.45 -10.45
N TRP A 252 -11.23 2.84 -11.56
CA TRP A 252 -10.07 3.31 -12.31
C TRP A 252 -10.25 4.72 -12.87
N VAL A 253 -11.44 5.04 -13.41
CA VAL A 253 -11.77 6.39 -13.86
C VAL A 253 -11.73 7.38 -12.69
N HIS A 254 -12.27 7.00 -11.54
CA HIS A 254 -12.26 7.82 -10.33
C HIS A 254 -10.82 8.09 -9.85
N ILE A 255 -9.97 7.07 -9.76
CA ILE A 255 -8.56 7.21 -9.37
C ILE A 255 -7.82 8.11 -10.37
N ALA A 256 -8.00 7.88 -11.68
CA ALA A 256 -7.38 8.72 -12.71
C ALA A 256 -7.84 10.18 -12.61
N TRP A 257 -9.13 10.42 -12.38
CA TRP A 257 -9.67 11.75 -12.20
C TRP A 257 -9.09 12.45 -10.95
N LEU A 258 -9.02 11.75 -9.82
CA LEU A 258 -8.38 12.26 -8.61
C LEU A 258 -6.91 12.64 -8.89
N ARG A 259 -6.15 11.75 -9.53
CA ARG A 259 -4.73 11.97 -9.83
C ARG A 259 -4.51 13.15 -10.81
N ILE A 260 -5.39 13.32 -11.82
CA ILE A 260 -5.33 14.45 -12.75
C ILE A 260 -5.75 15.76 -12.04
N GLY A 261 -6.79 15.72 -11.19
CA GLY A 261 -7.19 16.86 -10.37
C GLY A 261 -6.04 17.35 -9.50
N MET A 262 -5.36 16.43 -8.85
CA MET A 262 -4.19 16.70 -8.03
C MET A 262 -3.03 17.31 -8.82
N ALA A 263 -2.70 16.76 -9.99
CA ALA A 263 -1.64 17.31 -10.85
C ALA A 263 -1.93 18.76 -11.29
N ARG A 264 -3.20 19.09 -11.58
CA ARG A 264 -3.61 20.46 -11.97
C ARG A 264 -3.54 21.46 -10.81
N MET A 265 -3.79 21.01 -9.58
CA MET A 265 -3.68 21.88 -8.41
C MET A 265 -2.21 22.22 -8.08
N MET A 266 -1.25 21.38 -8.44
CA MET A 266 0.18 21.63 -8.23
C MET A 266 0.75 22.72 -9.15
N ASP A 267 0.15 22.98 -10.30
CA ASP A 267 0.57 24.02 -11.24
C ASP A 267 0.11 25.44 -10.84
N SER A 268 -0.65 25.60 -9.74
CA SER A 268 -1.10 26.92 -9.28
C SER A 268 -0.21 27.48 -8.17
N PRO A 269 0.13 28.80 -8.18
CA PRO A 269 0.98 29.43 -7.17
C PRO A 269 0.43 29.36 -5.74
N GLU A 270 -0.89 29.15 -5.58
CA GLU A 270 -1.55 28.96 -4.29
C GLU A 270 -1.43 27.54 -3.74
N SER A 271 -0.95 26.60 -4.54
CA SER A 271 -0.88 25.18 -4.18
C SER A 271 0.22 24.81 -3.19
N ALA A 272 1.13 25.73 -2.88
CA ALA A 272 2.07 25.57 -1.75
C ALA A 272 1.36 25.36 -0.40
N ALA A 273 0.03 25.61 -0.34
CA ALA A 273 -0.81 25.41 0.84
C ALA A 273 -1.63 24.11 0.83
N HIS A 274 -1.72 23.38 -0.30
CA HIS A 274 -2.43 22.11 -0.40
C HIS A 274 -1.45 21.00 -0.79
N GLN A 275 -1.05 20.19 0.17
CA GLN A 275 -0.27 18.98 -0.09
C GLN A 275 -1.19 17.96 -0.74
N ASP A 276 -0.88 17.62 -1.98
CA ASP A 276 -1.61 16.65 -2.76
C ASP A 276 -0.93 15.28 -2.80
N ASN A 277 -1.77 14.23 -2.87
CA ASN A 277 -1.44 12.81 -2.89
C ASN A 277 -0.53 12.36 -4.07
N ASN A 278 0.39 13.18 -4.53
CA ASN A 278 1.34 12.79 -5.57
C ASN A 278 2.70 12.43 -4.97
N PHE A 279 2.66 11.55 -3.95
CA PHE A 279 3.83 10.92 -3.34
C PHE A 279 4.87 10.49 -4.39
N THR A 280 4.40 10.02 -5.54
CA THR A 280 5.20 9.41 -6.58
C THR A 280 6.07 10.40 -7.37
N ILE A 281 5.50 11.53 -7.81
CA ILE A 281 6.23 12.48 -8.65
C ILE A 281 7.07 13.42 -7.79
N ASN A 282 6.51 13.90 -6.69
CA ASN A 282 7.22 14.78 -5.76
C ASN A 282 8.32 14.03 -5.00
N GLY A 283 8.09 12.75 -4.66
CA GLY A 283 9.08 11.89 -4.03
C GLY A 283 10.28 11.64 -4.94
N ALA A 284 10.09 11.39 -6.24
CA ALA A 284 11.19 11.16 -7.17
C ALA A 284 12.10 12.39 -7.33
N GLN A 285 11.53 13.59 -7.35
CA GLN A 285 12.29 14.83 -7.45
C GLN A 285 13.00 15.22 -6.13
N ALA A 286 12.43 14.78 -5.01
CA ALA A 286 12.92 15.12 -3.68
C ALA A 286 14.00 14.15 -3.15
N VAL A 287 14.09 12.94 -3.71
CA VAL A 287 14.96 11.85 -3.22
C VAL A 287 16.32 11.79 -3.95
N THR A 288 16.54 12.57 -4.99
CA THR A 288 17.81 12.53 -5.73
C THR A 288 18.42 13.91 -5.99
N PRO A 289 19.75 14.07 -5.77
CA PRO A 289 20.50 15.23 -6.23
C PRO A 289 20.69 15.22 -7.76
N VAL A 290 20.43 14.10 -8.43
CA VAL A 290 20.55 13.93 -9.88
C VAL A 290 19.14 13.75 -10.44
N ALA A 291 18.80 14.52 -11.46
CA ALA A 291 17.52 14.39 -12.16
C ALA A 291 17.42 12.99 -12.80
N VAL A 292 16.81 12.05 -12.09
CA VAL A 292 16.47 10.73 -12.66
C VAL A 292 15.37 10.94 -13.68
N GLY A 293 15.60 10.51 -14.89
CA GLY A 293 14.60 10.60 -15.96
C GLY A 293 13.39 9.75 -15.65
N PHE A 294 12.18 10.20 -16.04
CA PHE A 294 10.93 9.46 -15.83
C PHE A 294 11.00 8.00 -16.33
N LEU A 295 11.62 7.75 -17.50
CA LEU A 295 11.78 6.41 -18.06
C LEU A 295 12.72 5.53 -17.20
N GLU A 296 13.76 6.13 -16.62
CA GLU A 296 14.68 5.44 -15.73
C GLU A 296 13.97 5.04 -14.42
N LEU A 297 13.18 5.95 -13.83
CA LEU A 297 12.37 5.65 -12.66
C LEU A 297 11.38 4.51 -12.95
N MET A 298 10.70 4.53 -14.10
CA MET A 298 9.80 3.42 -14.51
C MET A 298 10.53 2.09 -14.60
N GLN A 299 11.76 2.09 -15.08
CA GLN A 299 12.58 0.89 -15.20
C GLN A 299 13.00 0.36 -13.82
N LEU A 300 13.36 1.23 -12.90
CA LEU A 300 13.64 0.88 -11.50
C LEU A 300 12.40 0.30 -10.80
N CYS A 301 11.25 0.95 -10.96
CA CYS A 301 9.98 0.45 -10.41
C CYS A 301 9.65 -0.96 -10.90
N LEU A 302 9.83 -1.23 -12.20
CA LEU A 302 9.61 -2.58 -12.76
C LEU A 302 10.59 -3.60 -12.20
N MET A 303 11.87 -3.28 -12.12
CA MET A 303 12.89 -4.16 -11.56
C MET A 303 12.58 -4.53 -10.10
N GLU A 304 12.28 -3.53 -9.27
CA GLU A 304 11.98 -3.74 -7.86
C GLU A 304 10.67 -4.49 -7.66
N ASN A 305 9.64 -4.17 -8.44
CA ASN A 305 8.39 -4.92 -8.43
C ASN A 305 8.65 -6.42 -8.72
N ASP A 306 9.36 -6.73 -9.79
CA ASP A 306 9.63 -8.10 -10.17
C ASP A 306 10.51 -8.81 -9.11
N ARG A 307 11.49 -8.12 -8.52
CA ARG A 307 12.33 -8.64 -7.43
C ARG A 307 11.51 -8.97 -6.18
N ARG A 308 10.63 -8.08 -5.74
CA ARG A 308 9.83 -8.26 -4.52
C ARG A 308 8.84 -9.41 -4.63
N PHE A 309 8.29 -9.66 -5.81
CA PHE A 309 7.37 -10.77 -6.03
C PHE A 309 8.04 -12.10 -6.38
N ALA A 310 9.33 -12.13 -6.68
CA ALA A 310 10.03 -13.34 -7.14
C ALA A 310 10.02 -14.50 -6.13
N GLY A 311 10.00 -14.18 -4.84
CA GLY A 311 10.02 -15.20 -3.78
C GLY A 311 8.66 -15.80 -3.42
N TYR A 312 7.56 -15.29 -3.98
CA TYR A 312 6.24 -15.83 -3.71
C TYR A 312 5.86 -16.93 -4.69
N ASP A 313 4.94 -17.81 -4.28
CA ASP A 313 4.42 -18.90 -5.08
C ASP A 313 3.97 -18.42 -6.47
N SER A 314 4.54 -18.99 -7.52
CA SER A 314 4.28 -18.58 -8.91
C SER A 314 2.85 -18.84 -9.37
N ARG A 315 2.08 -19.67 -8.65
CA ARG A 315 0.66 -19.96 -8.91
C ARG A 315 -0.27 -18.83 -8.46
N LEU A 316 0.20 -17.93 -7.57
CA LEU A 316 -0.54 -16.75 -7.16
C LEU A 316 -0.55 -15.70 -8.28
N SER A 317 -1.68 -15.05 -8.49
CA SER A 317 -1.83 -13.95 -9.44
C SER A 317 -0.97 -12.75 -9.02
N ARG A 318 -0.15 -12.24 -9.93
CA ARG A 318 0.64 -11.03 -9.71
C ARG A 318 -0.18 -9.77 -10.04
N PRO A 319 0.07 -8.63 -9.39
CA PRO A 319 -0.49 -7.36 -9.83
C PRO A 319 0.14 -6.97 -11.17
N THR A 320 -0.64 -7.04 -12.27
CA THR A 320 -0.13 -6.88 -13.63
C THR A 320 -0.46 -5.54 -14.27
N THR A 321 -1.50 -4.86 -13.84
CA THR A 321 -2.04 -3.66 -14.51
C THR A 321 -1.01 -2.53 -14.57
N ILE A 322 -0.42 -2.14 -13.44
CA ILE A 322 0.56 -1.05 -13.38
C ILE A 322 1.88 -1.44 -14.04
N PRO A 323 2.46 -2.62 -13.77
CA PRO A 323 3.65 -3.07 -14.50
C PRO A 323 3.45 -3.14 -16.03
N ALA A 324 2.28 -3.56 -16.51
CA ALA A 324 1.98 -3.58 -17.94
C ALA A 324 1.93 -2.17 -18.54
N LEU A 325 1.28 -1.23 -17.85
CA LEU A 325 1.26 0.17 -18.27
C LEU A 325 2.67 0.77 -18.29
N ALA A 326 3.48 0.51 -17.27
CA ALA A 326 4.86 0.98 -17.21
C ALA A 326 5.72 0.41 -18.36
N ARG A 327 5.59 -0.89 -18.68
CA ARG A 327 6.24 -1.52 -19.84
C ARG A 327 5.81 -0.90 -21.15
N PHE A 328 4.52 -0.59 -21.31
CA PHE A 328 3.99 0.11 -22.48
C PHE A 328 4.61 1.49 -22.65
N VAL A 329 4.61 2.30 -21.59
CA VAL A 329 5.20 3.66 -21.58
C VAL A 329 6.69 3.61 -21.95
N LEU A 330 7.45 2.65 -21.39
CA LEU A 330 8.86 2.43 -21.74
C LEU A 330 9.04 2.04 -23.21
N GLY A 331 8.16 1.20 -23.73
CA GLY A 331 8.18 0.81 -25.16
C GLY A 331 7.97 2.01 -26.08
N VAL A 332 6.97 2.83 -25.78
CA VAL A 332 6.69 4.07 -26.53
C VAL A 332 7.86 5.05 -26.43
N GLY A 333 8.41 5.26 -25.23
CA GLY A 333 9.55 6.15 -25.00
C GLY A 333 10.78 5.74 -25.81
N LYS A 334 11.13 4.45 -25.81
CA LYS A 334 12.24 3.91 -26.61
C LYS A 334 12.00 4.06 -28.12
N PHE A 335 10.78 3.87 -28.58
CA PHE A 335 10.43 4.07 -29.98
C PHE A 335 10.67 5.51 -30.43
N TRP A 336 10.19 6.50 -29.65
CA TRP A 336 10.37 7.91 -29.98
C TRP A 336 11.82 8.37 -29.93
N THR A 337 12.60 7.95 -28.93
CA THR A 337 14.04 8.27 -28.85
C THR A 337 14.81 7.65 -30.01
N GLY A 338 14.47 6.43 -30.43
CA GLY A 338 15.05 5.80 -31.61
C GLY A 338 14.72 6.51 -32.94
N LEU A 339 13.50 7.05 -33.05
CA LEU A 339 13.04 7.80 -34.23
C LEU A 339 13.75 9.18 -34.34
N LEU A 340 13.89 9.88 -33.21
CA LEU A 340 14.57 11.18 -33.16
C LEU A 340 16.07 11.03 -33.40
N GLY A 341 16.70 10.01 -32.85
CA GLY A 341 18.11 9.72 -33.09
C GLY A 341 18.46 9.32 -34.55
N ARG A 342 17.46 8.81 -35.32
CA ARG A 342 17.62 8.55 -36.76
C ARG A 342 17.44 9.79 -37.63
N ARG A 343 16.75 10.84 -37.14
CA ARG A 343 16.60 12.12 -37.86
C ARG A 343 17.76 13.09 -37.66
N ALA A 344 18.59 12.82 -36.65
CA ALA A 344 19.76 13.65 -36.32
C ALA A 344 21.08 13.13 -36.94
N ARG A 345 21.01 12.04 -37.72
CA ARG A 345 22.08 11.51 -38.56
C ARG A 345 21.72 11.70 -40.03
#